data_3c09efa1206fdb693a3599be41bc186d
#
_entry.id   3c09efa1206fdb693a3599be41bc186d
#
_cell.length_a   1.000
_cell.length_b   1.000
_cell.length_c   1.000
_cell.angle_alpha   90.00
_cell.angle_beta   90.00
_cell.angle_gamma   90.00
#
_symmetry.space_group_name_H-M   'P 1'
#
loop_
_entity.id
_entity.type
_entity.pdbx_description
1 polymer ?
#
loop_
_entity_poly.entity_id
_entity_poly.type
_entity_poly.pdbx_seq_one_letter_code
_entity_poly.pdbx_strand_id
1 'polypeptide(L)'
;LNRPRVYTLDVHLEFPFQISRAVRTEKRVVIVELDERGRISRGEGSPDPFFNETSESIEADLRSALDLLPEDPADLATLKTRLDARFPHGGAAACALDTLGHDRAAQAAGLPLHTFLGIPGTDAPPTSFTIGMAEPTVMAERAAAAAAKGYKVLKVKLGHGNDEAILDGIRRVFFGPIRVDPNAAWTPEEAPARIKRIVRFDIEFVEQPTPPQDIDGLRFVRVHSELPIVADEAAVRVHDVDRLAQACDGINVKLQKSGGIAEANAMIKRAHDLGLKVMLGCRAAETSIAIAAAAHLAPSVEWADLDGNLLIVDDPFRAVLVRDGRFVFSERSGLGVVPA
;
A
#
# COMPACT_ATOMS: atom_id res chain seq x y z
N LEU A 1 22.31 7.28 23.18
CA LEU A 1 21.11 6.89 22.41
C LEU A 1 20.71 5.47 22.78
N ASN A 2 19.43 5.23 23.12
CA ASN A 2 18.94 3.87 23.26
C ASN A 2 19.06 3.15 21.90
N ARG A 3 19.47 1.88 21.91
CA ARG A 3 19.57 1.09 20.69
C ARG A 3 18.15 0.74 20.22
N PRO A 4 17.82 0.86 18.92
CA PRO A 4 16.52 0.45 18.42
C PRO A 4 16.21 -1.02 18.75
N ARG A 5 14.95 -1.32 19.09
CA ARG A 5 14.45 -2.67 19.32
C ARG A 5 13.80 -3.19 18.04
N VAL A 6 14.13 -4.40 17.65
CA VAL A 6 13.50 -5.12 16.52
C VAL A 6 12.81 -6.35 17.07
N TYR A 7 11.53 -6.53 16.73
CA TYR A 7 10.74 -7.69 17.14
C TYR A 7 9.67 -8.03 16.09
N THR A 8 9.20 -9.26 16.12
CA THR A 8 8.11 -9.73 15.26
C THR A 8 6.77 -9.63 15.97
N LEU A 9 5.71 -9.45 15.19
CA LEU A 9 4.33 -9.39 15.64
C LEU A 9 3.47 -10.24 14.70
N ASP A 10 2.73 -11.20 15.24
CA ASP A 10 1.73 -11.95 14.51
C ASP A 10 0.40 -11.19 14.57
N VAL A 11 -0.22 -10.98 13.42
CA VAL A 11 -1.54 -10.35 13.26
C VAL A 11 -2.48 -11.27 12.51
N HIS A 12 -3.75 -11.30 12.89
CA HIS A 12 -4.75 -12.21 12.35
C HIS A 12 -5.79 -11.47 11.53
N LEU A 13 -6.12 -12.03 10.37
CA LEU A 13 -7.14 -11.49 9.48
C LEU A 13 -8.56 -11.87 9.97
N GLU A 14 -9.50 -10.93 9.85
CA GLU A 14 -10.92 -11.17 10.17
C GLU A 14 -11.51 -12.32 9.34
N PHE A 15 -11.07 -12.41 8.08
CA PHE A 15 -11.45 -13.48 7.13
C PHE A 15 -10.21 -13.97 6.38
N PRO A 16 -10.21 -15.22 5.87
CA PRO A 16 -9.17 -15.66 4.94
C PRO A 16 -9.08 -14.70 3.76
N PHE A 17 -7.89 -14.14 3.54
CA PHE A 17 -7.62 -13.21 2.46
C PHE A 17 -6.99 -13.98 1.29
N GLN A 18 -7.74 -14.11 0.20
CA GLN A 18 -7.32 -14.83 -0.99
C GLN A 18 -7.11 -13.87 -2.15
N ILE A 19 -5.99 -14.04 -2.82
CA ILE A 19 -5.65 -13.44 -4.12
C ILE A 19 -5.37 -14.57 -5.13
N SER A 20 -5.13 -14.23 -6.40
CA SER A 20 -4.88 -15.23 -7.47
C SER A 20 -3.79 -16.25 -7.14
N ARG A 21 -2.81 -15.91 -6.29
CA ARG A 21 -1.61 -16.72 -6.02
C ARG A 21 -1.42 -17.15 -4.55
N ALA A 22 -2.28 -16.74 -3.63
CA ALA A 22 -2.10 -17.05 -2.20
C ALA A 22 -3.40 -16.93 -1.39
N VAL A 23 -3.46 -17.67 -0.27
CA VAL A 23 -4.47 -17.54 0.79
C VAL A 23 -3.74 -17.31 2.10
N ARG A 24 -4.19 -16.35 2.91
CA ARG A 24 -3.61 -16.03 4.22
C ARG A 24 -4.72 -15.86 5.26
N THR A 25 -4.47 -16.31 6.49
CA THR A 25 -5.32 -16.08 7.66
C THR A 25 -4.61 -15.27 8.73
N GLU A 26 -3.28 -15.20 8.65
CA GLU A 26 -2.40 -14.49 9.57
C GLU A 26 -1.21 -13.92 8.80
N LYS A 27 -0.49 -12.99 9.42
CA LYS A 27 0.77 -12.46 8.91
C LYS A 27 1.70 -12.11 10.07
N ARG A 28 2.98 -12.43 9.90
CA ARG A 28 4.04 -11.98 10.82
C ARG A 28 4.72 -10.77 10.23
N VAL A 29 4.57 -9.62 10.87
CA VAL A 29 5.25 -8.36 10.52
C VAL A 29 6.43 -8.13 11.44
N VAL A 30 7.37 -7.29 11.03
CA VAL A 30 8.56 -6.95 11.81
C VAL A 30 8.51 -5.47 12.18
N ILE A 31 8.57 -5.19 13.47
CA ILE A 31 8.52 -3.82 13.99
C ILE A 31 9.91 -3.41 14.43
N VAL A 32 10.27 -2.18 14.11
CA VAL A 32 11.43 -1.49 14.67
C VAL A 32 10.99 -0.29 15.46
N GLU A 33 11.48 -0.15 16.71
CA GLU A 33 11.16 0.95 17.64
C GLU A 33 12.43 1.58 18.18
N LEU A 34 12.44 2.90 18.30
CA LEU A 34 13.47 3.67 18.98
C LEU A 34 12.82 4.55 20.05
N ASP A 35 13.20 4.33 21.31
CA ASP A 35 12.81 5.20 22.44
C ASP A 35 13.89 6.24 22.73
N GLU A 36 13.54 7.51 22.55
CA GLU A 36 14.39 8.64 22.91
C GLU A 36 13.72 9.45 24.01
N ARG A 37 13.96 9.07 25.27
CA ARG A 37 13.43 9.73 26.47
C ARG A 37 11.90 9.77 26.52
N GLY A 38 11.27 8.65 26.19
CA GLY A 38 9.81 8.49 26.19
C GLY A 38 9.13 8.89 24.88
N ARG A 39 9.87 9.38 23.88
CA ARG A 39 9.37 9.52 22.51
C ARG A 39 9.70 8.23 21.74
N ILE A 40 8.68 7.51 21.37
CA ILE A 40 8.84 6.22 20.68
C ILE A 40 8.55 6.43 19.19
N SER A 41 9.59 6.33 18.38
CA SER A 41 9.48 6.30 16.92
C SER A 41 9.41 4.89 16.41
N ARG A 42 8.61 4.66 15.35
CA ARG A 42 8.28 3.32 14.87
C ARG A 42 8.42 3.19 13.35
N GLY A 43 8.72 1.95 12.93
CA GLY A 43 8.60 1.51 11.55
C GLY A 43 8.19 0.05 11.48
N GLU A 44 7.58 -0.34 10.38
CA GLU A 44 7.10 -1.69 10.12
C GLU A 44 7.62 -2.22 8.80
N GLY A 45 8.15 -3.44 8.83
CA GLY A 45 8.46 -4.24 7.66
C GLY A 45 7.43 -5.36 7.50
N SER A 46 6.63 -5.31 6.44
CA SER A 46 5.57 -6.27 6.15
C SER A 46 6.00 -7.16 4.98
N PRO A 47 6.32 -8.46 5.20
CA PRO A 47 6.87 -9.32 4.16
C PRO A 47 5.88 -9.64 3.05
N ASP A 48 6.41 -9.82 1.82
CA ASP A 48 5.66 -10.39 0.72
C ASP A 48 6.54 -11.40 -0.06
N PRO A 49 6.14 -12.69 -0.12
CA PRO A 49 6.86 -13.72 -0.86
C PRO A 49 7.03 -13.42 -2.35
N PHE A 50 6.18 -12.58 -2.94
CA PHE A 50 6.34 -12.14 -4.33
C PHE A 50 7.66 -11.39 -4.55
N PHE A 51 8.14 -10.68 -3.52
CA PHE A 51 9.42 -9.99 -3.51
C PHE A 51 10.53 -10.79 -2.81
N ASN A 52 10.33 -12.10 -2.58
CA ASN A 52 11.26 -12.98 -1.85
C ASN A 52 11.55 -12.54 -0.42
N GLU A 53 10.57 -11.92 0.24
CA GLU A 53 10.70 -11.45 1.62
C GLU A 53 10.02 -12.42 2.59
N THR A 54 10.68 -12.67 3.73
CA THR A 54 10.12 -13.34 4.91
C THR A 54 10.32 -12.46 6.15
N SER A 55 9.59 -12.72 7.22
CA SER A 55 9.78 -12.01 8.50
C SER A 55 11.21 -12.19 9.02
N GLU A 56 11.79 -13.38 8.87
CA GLU A 56 13.14 -13.70 9.31
C GLU A 56 14.19 -12.91 8.51
N SER A 57 14.02 -12.81 7.17
CA SER A 57 14.92 -12.01 6.33
C SER A 57 14.86 -10.53 6.67
N ILE A 58 13.64 -9.99 6.85
CA ILE A 58 13.43 -8.58 7.24
C ILE A 58 14.01 -8.31 8.63
N GLU A 59 13.80 -9.20 9.60
CA GLU A 59 14.36 -9.05 10.95
C GLU A 59 15.89 -9.04 10.92
N ALA A 60 16.52 -9.96 10.18
CA ALA A 60 17.97 -10.03 10.03
C ALA A 60 18.53 -8.77 9.37
N ASP A 61 17.89 -8.31 8.28
CA ASP A 61 18.28 -7.08 7.58
C ASP A 61 18.15 -5.86 8.49
N LEU A 62 17.05 -5.70 9.23
CA LEU A 62 16.86 -4.61 10.17
C LEU A 62 17.92 -4.61 11.26
N ARG A 63 18.19 -5.77 11.91
CA ARG A 63 19.20 -5.87 12.96
C ARG A 63 20.60 -5.51 12.47
N SER A 64 20.92 -5.82 11.21
CA SER A 64 22.21 -5.51 10.59
C SER A 64 22.34 -4.08 10.09
N ALA A 65 21.24 -3.34 9.99
CA ALA A 65 21.19 -2.01 9.37
C ALA A 65 20.79 -0.88 10.33
N LEU A 66 20.72 -1.14 11.65
CA LEU A 66 20.32 -0.12 12.65
C LEU A 66 21.31 1.05 12.72
N ASP A 67 22.56 0.85 12.38
CA ASP A 67 23.63 1.86 12.34
C ASP A 67 23.50 2.82 11.15
N LEU A 68 22.61 2.54 10.20
CA LEU A 68 22.29 3.45 9.10
C LEU A 68 21.51 4.69 9.58
N LEU A 69 20.86 4.62 10.75
CA LEU A 69 20.14 5.75 11.33
C LEU A 69 21.12 6.87 11.69
N PRO A 70 20.93 8.09 11.20
CA PRO A 70 21.78 9.22 11.54
C PRO A 70 21.58 9.64 13.01
N GLU A 71 22.59 10.25 13.62
CA GLU A 71 22.48 10.81 14.97
C GLU A 71 21.47 11.97 15.01
N ASP A 72 21.57 12.86 14.04
CA ASP A 72 20.60 13.95 13.85
C ASP A 72 19.31 13.42 13.21
N PRO A 73 18.15 13.51 13.91
CA PRO A 73 16.87 13.13 13.34
C PRO A 73 16.52 13.85 12.03
N ALA A 74 16.98 15.07 11.84
CA ALA A 74 16.68 15.88 10.65
C ALA A 74 17.47 15.46 9.40
N ASP A 75 18.52 14.66 9.56
CA ASP A 75 19.38 14.24 8.43
C ASP A 75 18.80 13.06 7.64
N LEU A 76 17.58 13.23 7.14
CA LEU A 76 16.90 12.24 6.31
C LEU A 76 17.60 12.00 4.95
N ALA A 77 18.37 12.97 4.46
CA ALA A 77 19.13 12.83 3.21
C ALA A 77 20.25 11.78 3.35
N THR A 78 20.99 11.82 4.46
CA THR A 78 21.97 10.78 4.77
C THR A 78 21.31 9.42 4.98
N LEU A 79 20.18 9.37 5.69
CA LEU A 79 19.41 8.12 5.85
C LEU A 79 19.04 7.53 4.49
N LYS A 80 18.44 8.32 3.61
CA LYS A 80 18.05 7.88 2.26
C LYS A 80 19.24 7.34 1.48
N THR A 81 20.37 8.07 1.48
CA THR A 81 21.59 7.64 0.77
C THR A 81 22.10 6.29 1.28
N ARG A 82 22.14 6.11 2.61
CA ARG A 82 22.60 4.85 3.22
C ARG A 82 21.64 3.69 2.94
N LEU A 83 20.32 3.95 3.00
CA LEU A 83 19.30 2.95 2.67
C LEU A 83 19.37 2.52 1.21
N ASP A 84 19.55 3.45 0.26
CA ASP A 84 19.69 3.12 -1.15
C ASP A 84 20.95 2.29 -1.44
N ALA A 85 22.05 2.59 -0.75
CA ALA A 85 23.27 1.79 -0.88
C ALA A 85 23.12 0.37 -0.33
N ARG A 86 22.39 0.19 0.78
CA ARG A 86 22.19 -1.11 1.43
C ARG A 86 21.05 -1.92 0.81
N PHE A 87 19.99 -1.24 0.35
CA PHE A 87 18.76 -1.82 -0.19
C PHE A 87 18.42 -1.20 -1.56
N PRO A 88 19.22 -1.46 -2.60
CA PRO A 88 19.08 -0.79 -3.91
C PRO A 88 17.74 -1.09 -4.61
N HIS A 89 17.07 -2.17 -4.21
CA HIS A 89 15.76 -2.58 -4.74
C HIS A 89 14.59 -2.19 -3.84
N GLY A 90 14.83 -1.41 -2.77
CA GLY A 90 13.81 -1.07 -1.78
C GLY A 90 13.49 -2.24 -0.85
N GLY A 91 12.20 -2.51 -0.64
CA GLY A 91 11.71 -3.61 0.18
C GLY A 91 11.34 -3.22 1.61
N ALA A 92 10.82 -4.21 2.35
CA ALA A 92 10.17 -3.98 3.64
C ALA A 92 11.15 -3.58 4.75
N ALA A 93 12.38 -4.07 4.74
CA ALA A 93 13.39 -3.67 5.74
C ALA A 93 13.79 -2.19 5.56
N ALA A 94 14.03 -1.75 4.31
CA ALA A 94 14.29 -0.35 4.00
C ALA A 94 13.11 0.53 4.41
N CYS A 95 11.88 0.09 4.09
CA CYS A 95 10.64 0.79 4.45
C CYS A 95 10.54 1.00 5.96
N ALA A 96 10.81 -0.03 6.76
CA ALA A 96 10.74 0.07 8.21
C ALA A 96 11.74 1.11 8.78
N LEU A 97 12.98 1.11 8.32
CA LEU A 97 14.00 2.06 8.77
C LEU A 97 13.73 3.49 8.28
N ASP A 98 13.29 3.65 7.04
CA ASP A 98 12.92 4.96 6.48
C ASP A 98 11.72 5.54 7.22
N THR A 99 10.69 4.73 7.49
CA THR A 99 9.51 5.13 8.25
C THR A 99 9.87 5.54 9.68
N LEU A 100 10.69 4.73 10.38
CA LEU A 100 11.19 5.08 11.70
C LEU A 100 11.97 6.41 11.69
N GLY A 101 12.83 6.63 10.69
CA GLY A 101 13.58 7.88 10.54
C GLY A 101 12.68 9.09 10.36
N HIS A 102 11.67 8.98 9.50
CA HIS A 102 10.69 10.04 9.27
C HIS A 102 9.81 10.31 10.50
N ASP A 103 9.35 9.26 11.19
CA ASP A 103 8.59 9.39 12.43
C ASP A 103 9.42 10.12 13.50
N ARG A 104 10.69 9.72 13.67
CA ARG A 104 11.65 10.35 14.57
C ARG A 104 11.86 11.82 14.25
N ALA A 105 12.07 12.17 12.99
CA ALA A 105 12.28 13.55 12.54
C ALA A 105 11.04 14.41 12.77
N ALA A 106 9.87 13.94 12.40
CA ALA A 106 8.62 14.66 12.58
C ALA A 106 8.26 14.84 14.08
N GLN A 107 8.52 13.81 14.92
CA GLN A 107 8.37 13.94 16.38
C GLN A 107 9.37 14.95 16.98
N ALA A 108 10.61 14.98 16.49
CA ALA A 108 11.60 15.96 16.94
C ALA A 108 11.19 17.39 16.56
N ALA A 109 10.57 17.57 15.40
CA ALA A 109 10.02 18.85 14.95
C ALA A 109 8.68 19.23 15.63
N GLY A 110 8.05 18.30 16.37
CA GLY A 110 6.75 18.51 17.00
C GLY A 110 5.57 18.59 16.01
N LEU A 111 5.72 18.03 14.81
CA LEU A 111 4.75 18.14 13.71
C LEU A 111 4.16 16.77 13.35
N PRO A 112 2.87 16.68 12.96
CA PRO A 112 2.34 15.51 12.26
C PRO A 112 3.15 15.26 10.99
N LEU A 113 3.31 13.99 10.58
CA LEU A 113 4.21 13.63 9.48
C LEU A 113 3.85 14.34 8.16
N HIS A 114 2.56 14.43 7.79
CA HIS A 114 2.16 15.14 6.56
C HIS A 114 2.57 16.62 6.58
N THR A 115 2.44 17.29 7.73
CA THR A 115 2.88 18.68 7.90
C THR A 115 4.41 18.80 7.81
N PHE A 116 5.13 17.87 8.44
CA PHE A 116 6.59 17.80 8.36
C PHE A 116 7.08 17.61 6.92
N LEU A 117 6.38 16.81 6.13
CA LEU A 117 6.67 16.58 4.70
C LEU A 117 6.26 17.75 3.79
N GLY A 118 5.61 18.80 4.34
CA GLY A 118 5.11 19.93 3.55
C GLY A 118 3.90 19.60 2.69
N ILE A 119 3.17 18.52 3.00
CA ILE A 119 1.94 18.14 2.31
C ILE A 119 0.81 19.01 2.84
N PRO A 120 0.14 19.80 1.97
CA PRO A 120 -0.88 20.73 2.42
C PRO A 120 -2.18 20.01 2.75
N GLY A 121 -2.63 20.17 3.99
CA GLY A 121 -3.94 19.71 4.43
C GLY A 121 -4.05 18.20 4.65
N THR A 122 -5.27 17.76 4.91
CA THR A 122 -5.64 16.38 5.23
C THR A 122 -6.76 15.86 4.33
N ASP A 123 -7.06 16.56 3.23
CA ASP A 123 -8.10 16.14 2.28
C ASP A 123 -7.54 15.05 1.35
N ALA A 124 -7.61 13.83 1.86
CA ALA A 124 -7.18 12.64 1.14
C ALA A 124 -8.37 11.97 0.43
N PRO A 125 -8.15 11.29 -0.70
CA PRO A 125 -9.18 10.47 -1.32
C PRO A 125 -9.65 9.38 -0.34
N PRO A 126 -10.91 8.92 -0.45
CA PRO A 126 -11.39 7.82 0.38
C PRO A 126 -10.58 6.55 0.06
N THR A 127 -10.26 5.77 1.11
CA THR A 127 -9.64 4.47 0.89
C THR A 127 -10.65 3.49 0.32
N SER A 128 -10.21 2.63 -0.61
CA SER A 128 -10.97 1.45 -0.96
C SER A 128 -10.97 0.43 0.19
N PHE A 129 -11.99 -0.42 0.19
CA PHE A 129 -12.02 -1.62 1.02
C PHE A 129 -11.90 -2.85 0.12
N THR A 130 -10.95 -3.73 0.41
CA THR A 130 -10.61 -4.86 -0.45
C THR A 130 -11.53 -6.06 -0.20
N ILE A 131 -12.16 -6.53 -1.27
CA ILE A 131 -12.91 -7.78 -1.30
C ILE A 131 -11.97 -8.87 -1.85
N GLY A 132 -11.42 -9.66 -0.95
CA GLY A 132 -10.58 -10.81 -1.31
C GLY A 132 -11.40 -11.89 -2.03
N MET A 133 -10.71 -12.72 -2.84
CA MET A 133 -11.36 -13.75 -3.65
C MET A 133 -12.11 -14.77 -2.78
N ALA A 134 -13.30 -15.12 -3.21
CA ALA A 134 -14.16 -16.16 -2.65
C ALA A 134 -15.23 -16.52 -3.68
N GLU A 135 -16.19 -17.39 -3.30
CA GLU A 135 -17.39 -17.63 -4.11
C GLU A 135 -18.17 -16.31 -4.34
N PRO A 136 -18.79 -16.10 -5.50
CA PRO A 136 -19.45 -14.84 -5.84
C PRO A 136 -20.48 -14.35 -4.79
N THR A 137 -21.22 -15.26 -4.17
CA THR A 137 -22.18 -14.94 -3.11
C THR A 137 -21.50 -14.37 -1.86
N VAL A 138 -20.39 -14.99 -1.43
CA VAL A 138 -19.59 -14.54 -0.28
C VAL A 138 -18.95 -13.16 -0.55
N MET A 139 -18.46 -12.94 -1.77
CA MET A 139 -17.91 -11.63 -2.16
C MET A 139 -18.98 -10.54 -2.16
N ALA A 140 -20.20 -10.83 -2.62
CA ALA A 140 -21.33 -9.91 -2.56
C ALA A 140 -21.75 -9.60 -1.11
N GLU A 141 -21.77 -10.60 -0.21
CA GLU A 141 -22.04 -10.40 1.22
C GLU A 141 -20.99 -9.50 1.88
N ARG A 142 -19.70 -9.72 1.58
CA ARG A 142 -18.60 -8.86 2.08
C ARG A 142 -18.71 -7.44 1.54
N ALA A 143 -19.08 -7.27 0.27
CA ALA A 143 -19.33 -5.96 -0.33
C ALA A 143 -20.50 -5.22 0.34
N ALA A 144 -21.61 -5.94 0.64
CA ALA A 144 -22.73 -5.39 1.38
C ALA A 144 -22.33 -4.96 2.79
N ALA A 145 -21.53 -5.77 3.49
CA ALA A 145 -21.01 -5.44 4.82
C ALA A 145 -20.09 -4.20 4.78
N ALA A 146 -19.22 -4.09 3.78
CA ALA A 146 -18.39 -2.90 3.58
C ALA A 146 -19.22 -1.65 3.31
N ALA A 147 -20.25 -1.75 2.45
CA ALA A 147 -21.19 -0.66 2.20
C ALA A 147 -21.91 -0.21 3.48
N ALA A 148 -22.36 -1.15 4.31
CA ALA A 148 -23.02 -0.88 5.59
C ALA A 148 -22.08 -0.20 6.61
N LYS A 149 -20.77 -0.51 6.58
CA LYS A 149 -19.71 0.16 7.35
C LYS A 149 -19.36 1.56 6.79
N GLY A 150 -19.99 2.00 5.68
CA GLY A 150 -19.82 3.34 5.12
C GLY A 150 -18.72 3.49 4.07
N TYR A 151 -18.03 2.40 3.67
CA TYR A 151 -17.01 2.47 2.62
C TYR A 151 -17.62 2.91 1.29
N LYS A 152 -16.95 3.84 0.61
CA LYS A 152 -17.43 4.48 -0.63
C LYS A 152 -16.82 3.89 -1.89
N VAL A 153 -15.71 3.17 -1.76
CA VAL A 153 -14.94 2.57 -2.86
C VAL A 153 -14.62 1.13 -2.49
N LEU A 154 -14.76 0.21 -3.43
CA LEU A 154 -14.30 -1.17 -3.26
C LEU A 154 -13.15 -1.47 -4.22
N LYS A 155 -12.19 -2.28 -3.74
CA LYS A 155 -11.22 -2.99 -4.56
C LYS A 155 -11.60 -4.47 -4.60
N VAL A 156 -11.76 -5.04 -5.79
CA VAL A 156 -12.25 -6.41 -5.98
C VAL A 156 -11.16 -7.26 -6.61
N LYS A 157 -10.75 -8.32 -5.92
CA LYS A 157 -9.79 -9.28 -6.47
C LYS A 157 -10.47 -10.18 -7.48
N LEU A 158 -9.88 -10.30 -8.68
CA LEU A 158 -10.38 -11.09 -9.81
C LEU A 158 -9.30 -12.06 -10.32
N GLY A 159 -9.61 -12.85 -11.37
CA GLY A 159 -8.62 -13.64 -12.10
C GLY A 159 -8.90 -15.15 -12.21
N HIS A 160 -9.95 -15.68 -11.58
CA HIS A 160 -10.27 -17.12 -11.59
C HIS A 160 -11.46 -17.54 -12.48
N GLY A 161 -11.89 -16.67 -13.41
CA GLY A 161 -12.88 -17.05 -14.43
C GLY A 161 -14.34 -16.76 -14.10
N ASN A 162 -14.68 -16.43 -12.85
CA ASN A 162 -16.04 -16.05 -12.43
C ASN A 162 -16.23 -14.53 -12.32
N ASP A 163 -15.36 -13.73 -12.95
CA ASP A 163 -15.23 -12.29 -12.78
C ASP A 163 -16.55 -11.57 -13.01
N GLU A 164 -17.31 -11.93 -14.05
CA GLU A 164 -18.60 -11.33 -14.35
C GLU A 164 -19.68 -11.65 -13.29
N ALA A 165 -19.72 -12.90 -12.81
CA ALA A 165 -20.67 -13.32 -11.78
C ALA A 165 -20.37 -12.62 -10.43
N ILE A 166 -19.07 -12.44 -10.10
CA ILE A 166 -18.62 -11.70 -8.92
C ILE A 166 -19.09 -10.24 -9.00
N LEU A 167 -18.80 -9.57 -10.10
CA LEU A 167 -19.14 -8.16 -10.29
C LEU A 167 -20.66 -7.93 -10.37
N ASP A 168 -21.41 -8.84 -11.00
CA ASP A 168 -22.86 -8.77 -11.00
C ASP A 168 -23.44 -8.89 -9.59
N GLY A 169 -22.95 -9.83 -8.78
CA GLY A 169 -23.35 -9.97 -7.38
C GLY A 169 -23.03 -8.73 -6.55
N ILE A 170 -21.82 -8.17 -6.70
CA ILE A 170 -21.39 -6.96 -5.97
C ILE A 170 -22.22 -5.75 -6.40
N ARG A 171 -22.50 -5.55 -7.69
CA ARG A 171 -23.27 -4.40 -8.19
C ARG A 171 -24.73 -4.37 -7.74
N ARG A 172 -25.28 -5.49 -7.33
CA ARG A 172 -26.64 -5.53 -6.73
C ARG A 172 -26.70 -4.90 -5.32
N VAL A 173 -25.54 -4.78 -4.64
CA VAL A 173 -25.47 -4.32 -3.24
C VAL A 173 -24.55 -3.11 -3.03
N PHE A 174 -23.73 -2.75 -4.03
CA PHE A 174 -22.79 -1.64 -3.96
C PHE A 174 -22.81 -0.80 -5.24
N PHE A 175 -23.02 0.54 -5.10
CA PHE A 175 -23.20 1.47 -6.21
C PHE A 175 -22.05 2.50 -6.34
N GLY A 176 -21.05 2.45 -5.47
CA GLY A 176 -19.86 3.29 -5.54
C GLY A 176 -18.82 2.80 -6.58
N PRO A 177 -17.71 3.53 -6.75
CA PRO A 177 -16.60 3.09 -7.61
C PRO A 177 -16.07 1.71 -7.23
N ILE A 178 -15.78 0.88 -8.25
CA ILE A 178 -15.12 -0.41 -8.10
C ILE A 178 -13.80 -0.37 -8.86
N ARG A 179 -12.73 -0.76 -8.20
CA ARG A 179 -11.40 -1.03 -8.76
C ARG A 179 -11.21 -2.53 -8.81
N VAL A 180 -10.66 -3.04 -9.89
CA VAL A 180 -10.44 -4.50 -10.01
C VAL A 180 -8.94 -4.80 -10.09
N ASP A 181 -8.54 -5.91 -9.46
CA ASP A 181 -7.15 -6.30 -9.38
C ASP A 181 -7.02 -7.82 -9.60
N PRO A 182 -6.65 -8.23 -10.82
CA PRO A 182 -6.34 -9.61 -11.15
C PRO A 182 -4.98 -10.09 -10.62
N ASN A 183 -4.15 -9.25 -10.03
CA ASN A 183 -2.82 -9.58 -9.51
C ASN A 183 -1.95 -10.36 -10.52
N ALA A 184 -1.80 -9.82 -11.73
CA ALA A 184 -1.00 -10.36 -12.82
C ALA A 184 -1.47 -11.76 -13.36
N ALA A 185 -2.75 -12.08 -13.17
CA ALA A 185 -3.28 -13.40 -13.54
C ALA A 185 -3.65 -13.56 -15.03
N TRP A 186 -3.69 -12.47 -15.80
CA TRP A 186 -4.08 -12.51 -17.21
C TRP A 186 -2.87 -12.44 -18.14
N THR A 187 -2.98 -13.07 -19.31
CA THR A 187 -1.99 -12.82 -20.37
C THR A 187 -2.30 -11.53 -21.12
N PRO A 188 -1.31 -10.89 -21.77
CA PRO A 188 -1.57 -9.69 -22.57
C PRO A 188 -2.62 -9.90 -23.67
N GLU A 189 -2.65 -11.08 -24.28
CA GLU A 189 -3.57 -11.41 -25.37
C GLU A 189 -5.02 -11.53 -24.89
N GLU A 190 -5.25 -12.10 -23.69
CA GLU A 190 -6.61 -12.30 -23.17
C GLU A 190 -7.15 -11.11 -22.40
N ALA A 191 -6.28 -10.27 -21.80
CA ALA A 191 -6.68 -9.18 -20.93
C ALA A 191 -7.67 -8.19 -21.58
N PRO A 192 -7.50 -7.73 -22.84
CA PRO A 192 -8.47 -6.82 -23.47
C PRO A 192 -9.87 -7.44 -23.59
N ALA A 193 -9.96 -8.73 -23.93
CA ALA A 193 -11.25 -9.41 -24.02
C ALA A 193 -11.93 -9.60 -22.65
N ARG A 194 -11.13 -9.83 -21.59
CA ARG A 194 -11.64 -9.89 -20.19
C ARG A 194 -12.12 -8.51 -19.74
N ILE A 195 -11.34 -7.46 -19.99
CA ILE A 195 -11.71 -6.08 -19.66
C ILE A 195 -13.02 -5.69 -20.35
N LYS A 196 -13.16 -5.98 -21.64
CA LYS A 196 -14.38 -5.67 -22.39
C LYS A 196 -15.64 -6.30 -21.77
N ARG A 197 -15.56 -7.48 -21.16
CA ARG A 197 -16.70 -8.11 -20.48
C ARG A 197 -17.10 -7.43 -19.18
N ILE A 198 -16.14 -6.77 -18.50
CA ILE A 198 -16.38 -6.14 -17.20
C ILE A 198 -16.65 -4.63 -17.29
N VAL A 199 -16.42 -3.97 -18.41
CA VAL A 199 -16.71 -2.51 -18.61
C VAL A 199 -18.13 -2.14 -18.19
N ARG A 200 -19.12 -2.97 -18.49
CA ARG A 200 -20.53 -2.77 -18.14
C ARG A 200 -20.81 -2.62 -16.64
N PHE A 201 -19.86 -3.00 -15.78
CA PHE A 201 -19.99 -2.90 -14.33
C PHE A 201 -19.44 -1.59 -13.75
N ASP A 202 -19.21 -0.56 -14.57
CA ASP A 202 -18.75 0.77 -14.15
C ASP A 202 -17.47 0.68 -13.28
N ILE A 203 -16.45 0.04 -13.84
CA ILE A 203 -15.14 -0.17 -13.21
C ILE A 203 -14.29 1.09 -13.38
N GLU A 204 -13.68 1.59 -12.28
CA GLU A 204 -12.85 2.80 -12.31
C GLU A 204 -11.52 2.55 -13.04
N PHE A 205 -10.87 1.42 -12.78
CA PHE A 205 -9.66 0.98 -13.46
C PHE A 205 -9.35 -0.50 -13.20
N VAL A 206 -8.41 -1.05 -13.98
CA VAL A 206 -7.85 -2.40 -13.80
C VAL A 206 -6.41 -2.28 -13.31
N GLU A 207 -6.10 -2.87 -12.15
CA GLU A 207 -4.77 -2.88 -11.55
C GLU A 207 -4.00 -4.14 -11.98
N GLN A 208 -2.75 -3.98 -12.39
CA GLN A 208 -1.78 -5.02 -12.77
C GLN A 208 -2.41 -6.27 -13.43
N PRO A 209 -3.00 -6.14 -14.62
CA PRO A 209 -3.66 -7.28 -15.28
C PRO A 209 -2.67 -8.38 -15.70
N THR A 210 -1.45 -8.01 -16.10
CA THR A 210 -0.45 -8.87 -16.72
C THR A 210 0.82 -8.99 -15.87
N PRO A 211 1.70 -9.99 -16.15
CA PRO A 211 2.98 -10.13 -15.43
C PRO A 211 3.80 -8.84 -15.41
N PRO A 212 4.34 -8.43 -14.26
CA PRO A 212 4.98 -7.10 -14.09
C PRO A 212 6.29 -6.94 -14.88
N GLN A 213 6.93 -8.04 -15.30
CA GLN A 213 8.15 -8.01 -16.10
C GLN A 213 7.85 -7.69 -17.58
N ASP A 214 6.62 -7.92 -18.02
CA ASP A 214 6.18 -7.72 -19.40
C ASP A 214 5.57 -6.30 -19.59
N ILE A 215 6.45 -5.31 -19.68
CA ILE A 215 6.04 -3.90 -19.87
C ILE A 215 5.40 -3.69 -21.25
N ASP A 216 5.86 -4.41 -22.27
CA ASP A 216 5.30 -4.31 -23.62
C ASP A 216 3.90 -4.95 -23.68
N GLY A 217 3.70 -6.07 -22.99
CA GLY A 217 2.38 -6.66 -22.79
C GLY A 217 1.43 -5.73 -22.03
N LEU A 218 1.90 -5.07 -20.98
CA LEU A 218 1.10 -4.08 -20.26
C LEU A 218 0.70 -2.90 -21.16
N ARG A 219 1.65 -2.39 -21.98
CA ARG A 219 1.40 -1.35 -22.98
C ARG A 219 0.37 -1.81 -24.02
N PHE A 220 0.48 -3.05 -24.49
CA PHE A 220 -0.49 -3.62 -25.41
C PHE A 220 -1.89 -3.64 -24.79
N VAL A 221 -2.02 -4.09 -23.55
CA VAL A 221 -3.31 -4.07 -22.83
C VAL A 221 -3.85 -2.67 -22.71
N ARG A 222 -3.03 -1.69 -22.30
CA ARG A 222 -3.45 -0.29 -22.18
C ARG A 222 -4.04 0.27 -23.48
N VAL A 223 -3.38 0.02 -24.62
CA VAL A 223 -3.83 0.52 -25.93
C VAL A 223 -5.16 -0.12 -26.38
N HIS A 224 -5.43 -1.35 -25.95
CA HIS A 224 -6.63 -2.11 -26.35
C HIS A 224 -7.69 -2.15 -25.25
N SER A 225 -7.47 -1.47 -24.12
CA SER A 225 -8.41 -1.43 -22.99
C SER A 225 -9.37 -0.25 -23.10
N GLU A 226 -10.63 -0.50 -22.78
CA GLU A 226 -11.65 0.56 -22.59
C GLU A 226 -11.59 1.16 -21.17
N LEU A 227 -10.82 0.57 -20.25
CA LEU A 227 -10.63 1.03 -18.87
C LEU A 227 -9.19 1.45 -18.64
N PRO A 228 -8.94 2.43 -17.77
CA PRO A 228 -7.59 2.79 -17.36
C PRO A 228 -6.84 1.60 -16.77
N ILE A 229 -5.54 1.55 -16.99
CA ILE A 229 -4.63 0.51 -16.47
C ILE A 229 -3.71 1.13 -15.41
N VAL A 230 -3.65 0.52 -14.24
CA VAL A 230 -2.78 0.93 -13.12
C VAL A 230 -1.75 -0.16 -12.86
N ALA A 231 -0.46 0.19 -12.89
CA ALA A 231 0.63 -0.75 -12.61
C ALA A 231 0.90 -0.84 -11.10
N ASP A 232 0.98 -2.06 -10.53
CA ASP A 232 1.31 -2.32 -9.12
C ASP A 232 2.70 -2.96 -8.98
N GLU A 233 2.79 -4.26 -9.20
CA GLU A 233 4.04 -5.01 -9.02
C GLU A 233 5.14 -4.57 -9.99
N ALA A 234 4.79 -3.92 -11.11
CA ALA A 234 5.74 -3.34 -12.06
C ALA A 234 6.33 -2.00 -11.58
N ALA A 235 5.72 -1.30 -10.61
CA ALA A 235 6.13 0.01 -10.11
C ALA A 235 6.76 -0.13 -8.71
N VAL A 236 8.05 -0.37 -8.63
CA VAL A 236 8.78 -0.58 -7.36
C VAL A 236 9.58 0.65 -6.95
N ARG A 237 10.34 1.25 -7.87
CA ARG A 237 11.22 2.37 -7.62
C ARG A 237 10.94 3.53 -8.58
N VAL A 238 11.48 4.71 -8.27
CA VAL A 238 11.26 5.92 -9.10
C VAL A 238 11.68 5.72 -10.57
N HIS A 239 12.73 4.95 -10.84
CA HIS A 239 13.18 4.68 -12.22
C HIS A 239 12.21 3.76 -13.00
N ASP A 240 11.36 2.98 -12.33
CA ASP A 240 10.32 2.19 -13.01
C ASP A 240 9.22 3.09 -13.56
N VAL A 241 8.97 4.24 -12.91
CA VAL A 241 7.92 5.19 -13.34
C VAL A 241 8.18 5.69 -14.75
N ASP A 242 9.44 5.96 -15.11
CA ASP A 242 9.82 6.37 -16.47
C ASP A 242 9.50 5.29 -17.51
N ARG A 243 9.75 4.02 -17.17
CA ARG A 243 9.48 2.88 -18.06
C ARG A 243 7.98 2.64 -18.24
N LEU A 244 7.18 2.96 -17.21
CA LEU A 244 5.73 2.73 -17.18
C LEU A 244 4.93 3.87 -17.81
N ALA A 245 5.51 5.05 -18.04
CA ALA A 245 4.81 6.24 -18.50
C ALA A 245 3.97 6.06 -19.78
N GLN A 246 4.37 5.13 -20.65
CA GLN A 246 3.61 4.79 -21.87
C GLN A 246 2.90 3.43 -21.80
N ALA A 247 3.03 2.71 -20.69
CA ALA A 247 2.50 1.37 -20.52
C ALA A 247 1.26 1.30 -19.60
N CYS A 248 0.98 2.36 -18.85
CA CYS A 248 -0.18 2.45 -17.96
C CYS A 248 -0.72 3.88 -17.88
N ASP A 249 -1.86 4.08 -17.22
CA ASP A 249 -2.50 5.36 -16.98
C ASP A 249 -2.27 5.85 -15.54
N GLY A 250 -1.78 4.97 -14.68
CA GLY A 250 -1.42 5.26 -13.31
C GLY A 250 -0.56 4.17 -12.70
N ILE A 251 -0.03 4.44 -11.51
CA ILE A 251 0.79 3.50 -10.73
C ILE A 251 0.24 3.35 -9.32
N ASN A 252 0.40 2.16 -8.73
CA ASN A 252 0.15 1.91 -7.32
C ASN A 252 1.47 1.96 -6.55
N VAL A 253 1.69 3.03 -5.78
CA VAL A 253 2.84 3.19 -4.91
C VAL A 253 2.55 2.52 -3.57
N LYS A 254 3.42 1.60 -3.12
CA LYS A 254 3.35 0.96 -1.81
C LYS A 254 4.68 1.14 -1.09
N LEU A 255 4.67 1.72 0.10
CA LEU A 255 5.88 2.00 0.88
C LEU A 255 6.74 0.74 1.06
N GLN A 256 6.09 -0.38 1.35
CA GLN A 256 6.75 -1.68 1.55
C GLN A 256 7.50 -2.21 0.32
N LYS A 257 7.06 -1.85 -0.89
CA LYS A 257 7.78 -2.18 -2.13
C LYS A 257 8.93 -1.22 -2.37
N SER A 258 8.61 0.07 -2.29
CA SER A 258 9.52 1.13 -2.71
C SER A 258 10.68 1.33 -1.73
N GLY A 259 10.53 0.91 -0.48
CA GLY A 259 11.54 1.10 0.55
C GLY A 259 11.31 2.32 1.44
N GLY A 260 10.07 2.85 1.49
CA GLY A 260 9.64 3.82 2.47
C GLY A 260 9.10 5.13 1.91
N ILE A 261 8.94 6.11 2.78
CA ILE A 261 8.31 7.41 2.56
C ILE A 261 9.09 8.25 1.55
N ALA A 262 10.42 8.32 1.69
CA ALA A 262 11.26 9.14 0.81
C ALA A 262 11.15 8.72 -0.66
N GLU A 263 11.24 7.43 -0.94
CA GLU A 263 11.11 6.89 -2.29
C GLU A 263 9.69 7.01 -2.82
N ALA A 264 8.69 6.69 -1.99
CA ALA A 264 7.28 6.83 -2.36
C ALA A 264 6.96 8.28 -2.79
N ASN A 265 7.44 9.27 -2.03
CA ASN A 265 7.26 10.69 -2.37
C ASN A 265 7.93 11.06 -3.70
N ALA A 266 9.13 10.54 -3.96
CA ALA A 266 9.81 10.71 -5.24
C ALA A 266 9.05 10.07 -6.41
N MET A 267 8.48 8.86 -6.20
CA MET A 267 7.64 8.17 -7.20
C MET A 267 6.36 8.94 -7.49
N ILE A 268 5.67 9.44 -6.46
CA ILE A 268 4.44 10.25 -6.61
C ILE A 268 4.74 11.49 -7.46
N LYS A 269 5.78 12.25 -7.09
CA LYS A 269 6.18 13.43 -7.85
C LYS A 269 6.52 13.08 -9.31
N ARG A 270 7.33 12.04 -9.52
CA ARG A 270 7.73 11.65 -10.88
C ARG A 270 6.55 11.19 -11.73
N ALA A 271 5.59 10.47 -11.15
CA ALA A 271 4.37 10.05 -11.82
C ALA A 271 3.55 11.26 -12.29
N HIS A 272 3.35 12.24 -11.42
CA HIS A 272 2.65 13.49 -11.78
C HIS A 272 3.39 14.31 -12.85
N ASP A 273 4.73 14.40 -12.78
CA ASP A 273 5.56 15.06 -13.82
C ASP A 273 5.38 14.40 -15.19
N LEU A 274 5.03 13.11 -15.24
CA LEU A 274 4.78 12.33 -16.45
C LEU A 274 3.28 12.22 -16.82
N GLY A 275 2.39 12.87 -16.06
CA GLY A 275 0.94 12.85 -16.28
C GLY A 275 0.26 11.53 -15.90
N LEU A 276 0.92 10.68 -15.13
CA LEU A 276 0.33 9.47 -14.57
C LEU A 276 -0.46 9.79 -13.30
N LYS A 277 -1.58 9.10 -13.10
CA LYS A 277 -2.30 9.11 -11.82
C LYS A 277 -1.60 8.18 -10.82
N VAL A 278 -1.80 8.47 -9.53
CA VAL A 278 -1.19 7.68 -8.45
C VAL A 278 -2.27 7.11 -7.53
N MET A 279 -2.18 5.83 -7.29
CA MET A 279 -2.81 5.17 -6.15
C MET A 279 -1.75 4.94 -5.08
N LEU A 280 -2.08 5.24 -3.84
CA LEU A 280 -1.27 4.86 -2.69
C LEU A 280 -1.88 3.62 -2.06
N GLY A 281 -1.16 2.51 -2.11
CA GLY A 281 -1.64 1.22 -1.64
C GLY A 281 -0.85 0.65 -0.48
N CYS A 282 -1.35 -0.47 0.05
CA CYS A 282 -0.70 -1.25 1.10
C CYS A 282 -0.66 -2.74 0.74
N ARG A 283 0.01 -3.52 1.58
CA ARG A 283 -0.10 -4.99 1.59
C ARG A 283 -1.20 -5.41 2.57
N ALA A 284 -1.88 -6.51 2.32
CA ALA A 284 -2.85 -7.05 3.27
C ALA A 284 -2.18 -7.34 4.62
N ALA A 285 -2.90 -7.08 5.72
CA ALA A 285 -2.43 -7.28 7.10
C ALA A 285 -1.16 -6.46 7.45
N GLU A 286 -1.11 -5.21 7.05
CA GLU A 286 -0.22 -4.19 7.63
C GLU A 286 -0.88 -3.60 8.87
N THR A 287 -0.09 -3.26 9.92
CA THR A 287 -0.64 -2.61 11.12
C THR A 287 -0.86 -1.12 10.93
N SER A 288 -1.45 -0.49 11.93
CA SER A 288 -1.64 0.98 11.96
C SER A 288 -0.34 1.77 11.85
N ILE A 289 0.85 1.17 12.10
CA ILE A 289 2.14 1.83 11.87
C ILE A 289 2.36 2.06 10.37
N ALA A 290 2.32 1.00 9.57
CA ALA A 290 2.53 1.09 8.13
C ALA A 290 1.44 1.89 7.43
N ILE A 291 0.18 1.66 7.83
CA ILE A 291 -0.97 2.38 7.27
C ILE A 291 -0.91 3.88 7.59
N ALA A 292 -0.49 4.27 8.81
CA ALA A 292 -0.31 5.68 9.13
C ALA A 292 0.77 6.34 8.28
N ALA A 293 1.91 5.66 8.09
CA ALA A 293 2.99 6.18 7.25
C ALA A 293 2.50 6.49 5.83
N ALA A 294 1.75 5.56 5.22
CA ALA A 294 1.17 5.76 3.91
C ALA A 294 0.06 6.83 3.92
N ALA A 295 -0.85 6.80 4.91
CA ALA A 295 -1.97 7.73 4.99
C ALA A 295 -1.51 9.20 5.04
N HIS A 296 -0.37 9.51 5.67
CA HIS A 296 0.18 10.86 5.68
C HIS A 296 0.62 11.37 4.29
N LEU A 297 0.83 10.49 3.31
CA LEU A 297 1.07 10.84 1.91
C LEU A 297 -0.22 10.92 1.08
N ALA A 298 -1.34 10.36 1.56
CA ALA A 298 -2.58 10.22 0.80
C ALA A 298 -3.17 11.55 0.26
N PRO A 299 -3.01 12.72 0.92
CA PRO A 299 -3.45 13.98 0.33
C PRO A 299 -2.72 14.39 -0.96
N SER A 300 -1.65 13.68 -1.34
CA SER A 300 -0.85 13.97 -2.55
C SER A 300 -1.21 13.07 -3.73
N VAL A 301 -2.26 12.25 -3.66
CA VAL A 301 -2.58 11.25 -4.69
C VAL A 301 -4.06 11.24 -5.06
N GLU A 302 -4.40 10.66 -6.20
CA GLU A 302 -5.77 10.57 -6.69
C GLU A 302 -6.57 9.44 -6.06
N TRP A 303 -5.89 8.35 -5.65
CA TRP A 303 -6.54 7.15 -5.13
C TRP A 303 -5.82 6.61 -3.89
N ALA A 304 -6.58 6.08 -2.95
CA ALA A 304 -6.07 5.38 -1.79
C ALA A 304 -6.63 3.95 -1.70
N ASP A 305 -5.77 3.02 -1.26
CA ASP A 305 -6.06 1.60 -1.02
C ASP A 305 -5.29 1.16 0.23
N LEU A 306 -5.67 1.77 1.39
CA LEU A 306 -4.96 1.69 2.66
C LEU A 306 -5.86 1.07 3.73
N ASP A 307 -6.25 -0.16 3.49
CA ASP A 307 -7.15 -0.94 4.35
C ASP A 307 -6.45 -2.08 5.10
N GLY A 308 -5.12 -2.19 5.03
CA GLY A 308 -4.38 -3.32 5.60
C GLY A 308 -4.67 -3.56 7.07
N ASN A 309 -4.75 -2.51 7.90
CA ASN A 309 -5.09 -2.60 9.31
C ASN A 309 -6.58 -2.81 9.59
N LEU A 310 -7.45 -2.54 8.61
CA LEU A 310 -8.90 -2.76 8.72
C LEU A 310 -9.29 -4.21 8.45
N LEU A 311 -8.36 -5.00 7.93
CA LEU A 311 -8.53 -6.42 7.63
C LEU A 311 -8.09 -7.32 8.80
N ILE A 312 -7.42 -6.78 9.83
CA ILE A 312 -6.93 -7.52 11.00
C ILE A 312 -7.78 -7.25 12.25
N VAL A 313 -7.81 -8.21 13.17
CA VAL A 313 -8.67 -8.16 14.36
C VAL A 313 -7.92 -7.78 15.64
N ASP A 314 -6.60 -7.81 15.61
CA ASP A 314 -5.73 -7.71 16.80
C ASP A 314 -4.56 -6.72 16.61
N ASP A 315 -4.79 -5.65 15.88
CA ASP A 315 -3.81 -4.56 15.75
C ASP A 315 -3.51 -3.95 17.13
N PRO A 316 -2.28 -4.07 17.67
CA PRO A 316 -1.95 -3.50 18.98
C PRO A 316 -1.69 -1.99 18.93
N PHE A 317 -1.89 -1.36 17.76
CA PHE A 317 -1.65 0.06 17.55
C PHE A 317 -2.89 0.77 17.02
N ARG A 318 -2.96 2.07 17.28
CA ARG A 318 -3.91 3.01 16.68
C ARG A 318 -3.18 4.25 16.20
N ALA A 319 -3.57 4.77 15.04
CA ALA A 319 -3.00 6.00 14.48
C ALA A 319 -4.05 6.78 13.70
N VAL A 320 -3.96 6.81 12.37
CA VAL A 320 -4.97 7.40 11.50
C VAL A 320 -6.21 6.50 11.51
N LEU A 321 -7.35 7.07 11.88
CA LEU A 321 -8.62 6.35 11.88
C LEU A 321 -9.29 6.44 10.50
N VAL A 322 -10.11 5.45 10.17
CA VAL A 322 -10.97 5.49 8.98
C VAL A 322 -12.43 5.55 9.43
N ARG A 323 -13.14 6.58 9.00
CA ARG A 323 -14.58 6.74 9.23
C ARG A 323 -15.27 6.97 7.89
N ASP A 324 -16.26 6.16 7.58
CA ASP A 324 -16.99 6.23 6.30
C ASP A 324 -16.05 6.20 5.08
N GLY A 325 -14.97 5.40 5.17
CA GLY A 325 -13.94 5.28 4.16
C GLY A 325 -12.96 6.46 4.07
N ARG A 326 -13.06 7.47 4.93
CA ARG A 326 -12.18 8.64 4.95
C ARG A 326 -11.21 8.61 6.12
N PHE A 327 -9.99 9.11 5.88
CA PHE A 327 -8.97 9.23 6.91
C PHE A 327 -9.28 10.36 7.89
N VAL A 328 -9.09 10.08 9.18
CA VAL A 328 -9.18 11.05 10.27
C VAL A 328 -7.81 11.13 10.93
N PHE A 329 -7.07 12.17 10.62
CA PHE A 329 -5.74 12.42 11.16
C PHE A 329 -5.81 12.97 12.59
N SER A 330 -4.79 12.67 13.37
CA SER A 330 -4.59 13.29 14.70
C SER A 330 -3.60 14.43 14.60
N GLU A 331 -3.66 15.35 15.58
CA GLU A 331 -2.66 16.44 15.73
C GLU A 331 -1.35 15.96 16.38
N ARG A 332 -1.19 14.66 16.62
CA ARG A 332 0.03 14.12 17.22
C ARG A 332 1.20 14.21 16.25
N SER A 333 2.38 14.51 16.79
CA SER A 333 3.62 14.54 16.02
C SER A 333 4.01 13.15 15.52
N GLY A 334 4.77 13.11 14.42
CA GLY A 334 5.18 11.89 13.76
C GLY A 334 4.01 11.19 13.07
N LEU A 335 3.99 9.86 13.12
CA LEU A 335 2.90 9.01 12.61
C LEU A 335 1.62 9.12 13.45
N GLY A 336 1.70 9.68 14.66
CA GLY A 336 0.59 9.72 15.59
C GLY A 336 0.22 8.36 16.20
N VAL A 337 1.08 7.36 16.09
CA VAL A 337 0.84 5.99 16.56
C VAL A 337 0.87 5.92 18.09
N VAL A 338 -0.16 5.27 18.64
CA VAL A 338 -0.28 4.97 20.08
C VAL A 338 -0.68 3.50 20.26
N PRO A 339 -0.44 2.89 21.44
CA PRO A 339 -1.00 1.58 21.77
C PRO A 339 -2.54 1.57 21.63
N ALA A 340 -3.11 0.40 21.25
CA ALA A 340 -4.55 0.22 21.03
C ALA A 340 -5.35 0.22 22.33
#